data_d9cf5419fa3ed6f6a438f5338f1ed039
#
_entry.id   d9cf5419fa3ed6f6a438f5338f1ed039
#
_cell.length_a   1.000
_cell.length_b   1.000
_cell.length_c   1.000
_cell.angle_alpha   90.00
_cell.angle_beta   90.00
_cell.angle_gamma   90.00
#
_symmetry.space_group_name_H-M   'P 1'
#
loop_
_entity.id
_entity.type
_entity.pdbx_description
1 polymer ?
#
loop_
_entity_poly.entity_id
_entity_poly.type
_entity_poly.pdbx_seq_one_letter_code
_entity_poly.pdbx_strand_id
1 'polypeptide(L)'
;LGMAAKRFHVDGNSLTAEIEALMPGSNCGQCGFAGCPRAAAAIAEGSAPVTLCPPGGKALAQALAARLGISIDLDAITDQGPQIASVAEEICIGCCRCSKVCPTDAIVGAAKQIHNVIREACTGCGNCIDRCPTEALLLQPLPVTVQHWVWPKPAVAPVALAA
;
A
#
# COMPACT_ATOMS: atom_id res chain seq x y z
N LEU A 1 -22.57 27.30 12.15
CA LEU A 1 -21.77 26.09 11.93
C LEU A 1 -21.96 25.07 13.05
N GLY A 2 -21.94 25.44 14.35
CA GLY A 2 -22.09 24.50 15.47
C GLY A 2 -23.42 23.73 15.51
N MET A 3 -24.54 24.35 15.15
CA MET A 3 -25.84 23.65 15.07
C MET A 3 -25.89 22.65 13.91
N ALA A 4 -25.32 22.98 12.77
CA ALA A 4 -25.24 22.09 11.64
C ALA A 4 -24.33 20.88 11.97
N ALA A 5 -23.20 21.09 12.60
CA ALA A 5 -22.28 20.04 13.03
C ALA A 5 -22.96 19.04 14.00
N LYS A 6 -23.77 19.54 14.95
CA LYS A 6 -24.56 18.67 15.85
C LYS A 6 -25.67 17.91 15.13
N ARG A 7 -26.35 18.56 14.18
CA ARG A 7 -27.48 17.94 13.46
C ARG A 7 -27.03 16.89 12.43
N PHE A 8 -25.85 17.09 11.83
CA PHE A 8 -25.27 16.21 10.81
C PHE A 8 -24.10 15.40 11.36
N HIS A 9 -23.98 15.29 12.68
CA HIS A 9 -22.99 14.41 13.28
C HIS A 9 -23.35 12.96 12.93
N VAL A 10 -22.44 12.30 12.26
CA VAL A 10 -22.51 10.85 11.99
C VAL A 10 -21.58 10.19 13.02
N ASP A 11 -22.16 9.39 13.89
CA ASP A 11 -21.39 8.56 14.81
C ASP A 11 -20.62 7.53 13.96
N GLY A 12 -19.37 7.85 13.64
CA GLY A 12 -18.48 6.92 12.95
C GLY A 12 -18.21 5.70 13.85
N ASN A 13 -18.20 4.52 13.28
CA ASN A 13 -17.71 3.33 13.98
C ASN A 13 -16.24 3.57 14.34
N SER A 14 -15.94 3.68 15.64
CA SER A 14 -14.56 3.93 16.12
C SER A 14 -13.57 2.88 15.63
N LEU A 15 -14.01 1.61 15.53
CA LEU A 15 -13.21 0.51 15.00
C LEU A 15 -12.85 0.72 13.52
N THR A 16 -13.81 1.16 12.69
CA THR A 16 -13.55 1.48 11.29
C THR A 16 -12.51 2.58 11.14
N ALA A 17 -12.63 3.66 11.94
CA ALA A 17 -11.68 4.76 11.92
C ALA A 17 -10.26 4.32 12.36
N GLU A 18 -10.17 3.45 13.35
CA GLU A 18 -8.89 2.89 13.80
C GLU A 18 -8.24 2.00 12.74
N ILE A 19 -9.03 1.14 12.08
CA ILE A 19 -8.57 0.31 10.96
C ILE A 19 -8.12 1.19 9.79
N GLU A 20 -8.88 2.23 9.46
CA GLU A 20 -8.52 3.17 8.40
C GLU A 20 -7.20 3.89 8.70
N ALA A 21 -6.97 4.29 9.94
CA ALA A 21 -5.73 4.94 10.37
C ALA A 21 -4.50 4.03 10.26
N LEU A 22 -4.68 2.70 10.32
CA LEU A 22 -3.60 1.73 10.11
C LEU A 22 -3.31 1.52 8.62
N MET A 23 -4.29 1.76 7.73
CA MET A 23 -4.14 1.52 6.30
C MET A 23 -3.22 2.55 5.63
N PRO A 24 -2.59 2.23 4.48
CA PRO A 24 -1.66 3.12 3.77
C PRO A 24 -2.29 4.44 3.27
N GLY A 25 -3.61 4.56 3.22
CA GLY A 25 -4.30 5.78 2.76
C GLY A 25 -4.17 6.10 1.28
N SER A 26 -3.51 5.25 0.49
CA SER A 26 -3.24 5.49 -0.93
C SER A 26 -4.47 5.43 -1.85
N ASN A 27 -5.60 4.91 -1.35
CA ASN A 27 -6.85 4.76 -2.10
C ASN A 27 -6.70 4.10 -3.49
N CYS A 28 -5.71 3.22 -3.64
CA CYS A 28 -5.30 2.65 -4.93
C CYS A 28 -6.35 1.73 -5.58
N GLY A 29 -7.32 1.23 -4.82
CA GLY A 29 -8.38 0.35 -5.31
C GLY A 29 -7.93 -1.08 -5.62
N GLN A 30 -6.67 -1.45 -5.42
CA GLN A 30 -6.14 -2.77 -5.77
C GLN A 30 -6.77 -3.91 -4.96
N CYS A 31 -7.26 -3.63 -3.79
CA CYS A 31 -8.03 -4.56 -2.96
C CYS A 31 -9.48 -4.78 -3.45
N GLY A 32 -9.91 -4.14 -4.55
CA GLY A 32 -11.27 -4.22 -5.08
C GLY A 32 -12.27 -3.25 -4.44
N PHE A 33 -11.87 -2.48 -3.44
CA PHE A 33 -12.73 -1.47 -2.80
C PHE A 33 -12.46 -0.07 -3.34
N ALA A 34 -13.48 0.78 -3.33
CA ALA A 34 -13.39 2.18 -3.76
C ALA A 34 -12.72 3.05 -2.67
N GLY A 35 -11.44 2.75 -2.36
CA GLY A 35 -10.62 3.47 -1.40
C GLY A 35 -10.50 2.79 -0.04
N CYS A 36 -9.53 3.26 0.75
CA CYS A 36 -9.21 2.72 2.07
C CYS A 36 -10.36 2.78 3.08
N PRO A 37 -11.19 3.85 3.13
CA PRO A 37 -12.34 3.89 4.05
C PRO A 37 -13.35 2.75 3.84
N ARG A 38 -13.61 2.39 2.58
CA ARG A 38 -14.52 1.29 2.25
C ARG A 38 -13.93 -0.07 2.60
N ALA A 39 -12.63 -0.25 2.36
CA ALA A 39 -11.92 -1.46 2.75
C ALA A 39 -11.87 -1.60 4.29
N ALA A 40 -11.62 -0.50 5.02
CA ALA A 40 -11.64 -0.48 6.48
C ALA A 40 -13.00 -0.86 7.06
N ALA A 41 -14.10 -0.36 6.48
CA ALA A 41 -15.45 -0.73 6.88
C ALA A 41 -15.72 -2.22 6.67
N ALA A 42 -15.34 -2.77 5.50
CA ALA A 42 -15.50 -4.18 5.19
C ALA A 42 -14.70 -5.10 6.13
N ILE A 43 -13.49 -4.68 6.52
CA ILE A 43 -12.67 -5.41 7.50
C ILE A 43 -13.31 -5.33 8.90
N ALA A 44 -13.79 -4.15 9.30
CA ALA A 44 -14.46 -3.96 10.59
C ALA A 44 -15.73 -4.80 10.73
N GLU A 45 -16.46 -4.99 9.65
CA GLU A 45 -17.68 -5.82 9.57
C GLU A 45 -17.37 -7.31 9.43
N GLY A 46 -16.10 -7.69 9.22
CA GLY A 46 -15.70 -9.07 8.98
C GLY A 46 -16.06 -9.61 7.59
N SER A 47 -16.50 -8.75 6.67
CA SER A 47 -16.83 -9.12 5.28
C SER A 47 -15.60 -9.22 4.37
N ALA A 48 -14.44 -8.70 4.81
CA ALA A 48 -13.18 -8.77 4.11
C ALA A 48 -12.05 -9.26 5.03
N PRO A 49 -11.07 -10.03 4.50
CA PRO A 49 -9.96 -10.52 5.29
C PRO A 49 -8.97 -9.40 5.63
N VAL A 50 -8.27 -9.54 6.76
CA VAL A 50 -7.23 -8.58 7.19
C VAL A 50 -6.01 -8.54 6.26
N THR A 51 -5.85 -9.54 5.40
CA THR A 51 -4.78 -9.67 4.40
C THR A 51 -5.13 -8.99 3.07
N LEU A 52 -6.25 -8.30 3.01
CA LEU A 52 -6.84 -7.73 1.79
C LEU A 52 -5.93 -6.72 1.06
N CYS A 53 -5.11 -5.97 1.78
CA CYS A 53 -4.39 -4.82 1.23
C CYS A 53 -3.00 -5.20 0.70
N PRO A 54 -2.77 -5.24 -0.65
CA PRO A 54 -1.46 -5.59 -1.19
C PRO A 54 -0.33 -4.63 -0.78
N PRO A 55 -0.52 -3.29 -0.86
CA PRO A 55 0.54 -2.36 -0.41
C PRO A 55 0.82 -2.39 1.09
N GLY A 56 -0.12 -2.87 1.89
CA GLY A 56 0.05 -2.98 3.35
C GLY A 56 0.91 -4.15 3.79
N GLY A 57 0.96 -5.21 2.98
CA GLY A 57 1.78 -6.40 3.22
C GLY A 57 1.54 -7.09 4.57
N LYS A 58 2.53 -7.84 5.03
CA LYS A 58 2.50 -8.55 6.32
C LYS A 58 2.35 -7.62 7.52
N ALA A 59 3.01 -6.46 7.48
CA ALA A 59 3.01 -5.51 8.60
C ALA A 59 1.59 -5.00 8.90
N LEU A 60 0.84 -4.62 7.87
CA LEU A 60 -0.55 -4.20 8.02
C LEU A 60 -1.44 -5.36 8.50
N ALA A 61 -1.31 -6.53 7.87
CA ALA A 61 -2.10 -7.70 8.24
C ALA A 61 -1.90 -8.08 9.71
N GLN A 62 -0.66 -8.03 10.21
CA GLN A 62 -0.33 -8.26 11.61
C GLN A 62 -0.94 -7.21 12.54
N ALA A 63 -0.84 -5.92 12.19
CA ALA A 63 -1.42 -4.84 12.98
C ALA A 63 -2.95 -4.94 13.06
N LEU A 64 -3.61 -5.25 11.94
CA LEU A 64 -5.05 -5.46 11.89
C LEU A 64 -5.48 -6.70 12.68
N ALA A 65 -4.76 -7.81 12.55
CA ALA A 65 -5.03 -9.02 13.30
C ALA A 65 -4.89 -8.80 14.82
N ALA A 66 -3.84 -8.11 15.24
CA ALA A 66 -3.65 -7.74 16.65
C ALA A 66 -4.80 -6.84 17.16
N ARG A 67 -5.25 -5.88 16.34
CA ARG A 67 -6.35 -4.97 16.73
C ARG A 67 -7.69 -5.68 16.81
N LEU A 68 -7.95 -6.66 15.94
CA LEU A 68 -9.19 -7.42 15.88
C LEU A 68 -9.17 -8.68 16.76
N GLY A 69 -8.03 -9.03 17.35
CA GLY A 69 -7.88 -10.25 18.15
C GLY A 69 -7.97 -11.55 17.32
N ILE A 70 -7.61 -11.50 16.04
CA ILE A 70 -7.68 -12.63 15.11
C ILE A 70 -6.28 -13.22 14.93
N SER A 71 -6.17 -14.54 14.97
CA SER A 71 -4.93 -15.23 14.59
C SER A 71 -4.88 -15.40 13.07
N ILE A 72 -3.75 -15.01 12.46
CA ILE A 72 -3.50 -15.19 11.03
C ILE A 72 -2.20 -15.92 10.79
N ASP A 73 -2.17 -16.70 9.71
CA ASP A 73 -0.93 -17.29 9.23
C ASP A 73 -0.18 -16.28 8.37
N LEU A 74 0.90 -15.74 8.92
CA LEU A 74 1.75 -14.76 8.23
C LEU A 74 2.64 -15.39 7.17
N ASP A 75 2.89 -16.71 7.24
CA ASP A 75 3.76 -17.39 6.28
C ASP A 75 3.05 -17.59 4.94
N ALA A 76 1.72 -17.63 4.95
CA ALA A 76 0.91 -17.68 3.74
C ALA A 76 0.90 -16.35 2.95
N ILE A 77 1.33 -15.23 3.56
CA ILE A 77 1.38 -13.94 2.90
C ILE A 77 2.74 -13.76 2.22
N THR A 78 2.75 -13.64 0.90
CA THR A 78 3.96 -13.28 0.15
C THR A 78 4.25 -11.79 0.35
N ASP A 79 5.19 -11.49 1.23
CA ASP A 79 5.65 -10.12 1.46
C ASP A 79 6.87 -9.85 0.59
N GLN A 80 6.68 -9.03 -0.44
CA GLN A 80 7.79 -8.60 -1.32
C GLN A 80 8.48 -7.33 -0.79
N GLY A 81 8.10 -6.87 0.39
CA GLY A 81 8.58 -5.60 0.95
C GLY A 81 8.06 -4.38 0.19
N PRO A 82 8.52 -3.18 0.54
CA PRO A 82 8.14 -1.96 -0.16
C PRO A 82 8.69 -1.98 -1.59
N GLN A 83 7.82 -1.74 -2.56
CA GLN A 83 8.15 -1.71 -3.97
C GLN A 83 7.83 -0.36 -4.60
N ILE A 84 8.52 -0.05 -5.69
CA ILE A 84 8.23 1.11 -6.55
C ILE A 84 8.15 0.65 -8.01
N ALA A 85 7.36 1.35 -8.80
CA ALA A 85 7.38 1.17 -10.24
C ALA A 85 8.63 1.82 -10.83
N SER A 86 9.22 1.17 -11.83
CA SER A 86 10.28 1.73 -12.68
C SER A 86 9.89 1.61 -14.14
N VAL A 87 10.40 2.51 -14.97
CA VAL A 87 10.13 2.55 -16.41
C VAL A 87 11.38 2.12 -17.15
N ALA A 88 11.24 1.13 -18.03
CA ALA A 88 12.26 0.81 -19.03
C ALA A 88 12.12 1.81 -20.19
N GLU A 89 13.02 2.79 -20.22
CA GLU A 89 12.94 3.94 -21.12
C GLU A 89 13.03 3.53 -22.59
N GLU A 90 13.78 2.45 -22.88
CA GLU A 90 14.06 1.96 -24.24
C GLU A 90 12.80 1.46 -24.95
N ILE A 91 11.83 0.97 -24.21
CA ILE A 91 10.58 0.41 -24.75
C ILE A 91 9.35 1.25 -24.45
N CYS A 92 9.53 2.38 -23.75
CA CYS A 92 8.45 3.32 -23.45
C CYS A 92 8.06 4.11 -24.70
N ILE A 93 6.80 3.98 -25.14
CA ILE A 93 6.26 4.69 -26.32
C ILE A 93 5.52 5.98 -25.99
N GLY A 94 5.48 6.40 -24.71
CA GLY A 94 4.81 7.65 -24.32
C GLY A 94 3.30 7.66 -24.49
N CYS A 95 2.61 6.52 -24.25
CA CYS A 95 1.16 6.39 -24.49
C CYS A 95 0.27 6.99 -23.40
N CYS A 96 0.82 7.48 -22.30
CA CYS A 96 0.14 8.09 -21.14
C CYS A 96 -0.92 7.21 -20.46
N ARG A 97 -0.93 5.91 -20.68
CA ARG A 97 -1.92 5.02 -20.03
C ARG A 97 -1.60 4.83 -18.56
N CYS A 98 -0.34 4.74 -18.21
CA CYS A 98 0.14 4.54 -16.84
C CYS A 98 -0.14 5.76 -15.94
N SER A 99 0.07 6.99 -16.43
CA SER A 99 -0.19 8.20 -15.65
C SER A 99 -1.68 8.39 -15.35
N LYS A 100 -2.56 8.00 -16.29
CA LYS A 100 -4.02 8.11 -16.10
C LYS A 100 -4.60 7.18 -15.04
N VAL A 101 -3.92 6.10 -14.70
CA VAL A 101 -4.40 5.11 -13.70
C VAL A 101 -3.63 5.19 -12.39
N CYS A 102 -2.66 6.07 -12.28
CA CYS A 102 -1.90 6.25 -11.07
C CYS A 102 -2.75 6.99 -10.02
N PRO A 103 -3.06 6.37 -8.87
CA PRO A 103 -3.93 6.99 -7.86
C PRO A 103 -3.24 8.12 -7.08
N THR A 104 -1.91 8.20 -7.16
CA THR A 104 -1.09 9.19 -6.45
C THR A 104 -0.39 10.16 -7.39
N ASP A 105 -0.73 10.14 -8.69
CA ASP A 105 -0.09 10.96 -9.73
C ASP A 105 1.46 10.85 -9.74
N ALA A 106 1.98 9.70 -9.31
CA ALA A 106 3.41 9.47 -9.21
C ALA A 106 4.10 9.33 -10.58
N ILE A 107 3.36 9.24 -11.69
CA ILE A 107 3.92 9.03 -13.03
C ILE A 107 3.81 10.30 -13.83
N VAL A 108 4.94 10.88 -14.19
CA VAL A 108 5.06 12.10 -14.98
C VAL A 108 5.56 11.80 -16.38
N GLY A 109 5.07 12.52 -17.36
CA GLY A 109 5.42 12.37 -18.76
C GLY A 109 4.37 13.04 -19.66
N ALA A 110 4.63 13.04 -20.95
CA ALA A 110 3.72 13.58 -21.96
C ALA A 110 3.53 12.60 -23.12
N ALA A 111 2.54 12.87 -23.98
CA ALA A 111 2.29 12.06 -25.16
C ALA A 111 3.54 12.01 -26.06
N LYS A 112 3.94 10.80 -26.46
CA LYS A 112 5.14 10.52 -27.25
C LYS A 112 6.46 10.90 -26.57
N GLN A 113 6.45 11.08 -25.24
CA GLN A 113 7.64 11.29 -24.42
C GLN A 113 7.78 10.15 -23.42
N ILE A 114 9.02 9.85 -23.03
CA ILE A 114 9.30 8.87 -22.00
C ILE A 114 8.63 9.31 -20.69
N HIS A 115 7.99 8.38 -20.00
CA HIS A 115 7.44 8.61 -18.67
C HIS A 115 8.47 8.26 -17.60
N ASN A 116 8.37 8.91 -16.46
CA ASN A 116 9.20 8.64 -15.30
C ASN A 116 8.32 8.52 -14.05
N VAL A 117 8.82 7.86 -13.01
CA VAL A 117 8.10 7.64 -11.75
C VAL A 117 8.74 8.46 -10.65
N ILE A 118 7.94 9.30 -10.00
CA ILE A 118 8.33 10.03 -8.78
C ILE A 118 8.34 9.03 -7.62
N ARG A 119 9.52 8.69 -7.15
CA ARG A 119 9.73 7.66 -6.14
C ARG A 119 8.96 7.92 -4.85
N GLU A 120 8.99 9.15 -4.38
CA GLU A 120 8.39 9.58 -3.12
C GLU A 120 6.85 9.55 -3.15
N ALA A 121 6.27 9.63 -4.34
CA ALA A 121 4.82 9.57 -4.55
C ALA A 121 4.32 8.15 -4.89
N CYS A 122 5.22 7.25 -5.31
CA CYS A 122 4.85 5.92 -5.73
C CYS A 122 4.57 5.02 -4.51
N THR A 123 3.38 4.42 -4.48
CA THR A 123 2.95 3.48 -3.42
C THR A 123 3.18 2.01 -3.77
N GLY A 124 3.79 1.71 -4.92
CA GLY A 124 4.02 0.33 -5.36
C GLY A 124 2.75 -0.48 -5.66
N CYS A 125 1.62 0.17 -5.91
CA CYS A 125 0.34 -0.51 -6.08
C CYS A 125 0.23 -1.39 -7.35
N GLY A 126 1.09 -1.21 -8.37
CA GLY A 126 1.12 -2.03 -9.58
C GLY A 126 0.07 -1.69 -10.65
N ASN A 127 -0.91 -0.83 -10.40
CA ASN A 127 -1.98 -0.51 -11.37
C ASN A 127 -1.48 -0.05 -12.74
N CYS A 128 -0.29 0.54 -12.80
CA CYS A 128 0.31 1.02 -14.05
C CYS A 128 0.86 -0.10 -14.92
N ILE A 129 1.24 -1.24 -14.34
CA ILE A 129 1.87 -2.37 -15.05
C ILE A 129 0.89 -2.99 -16.03
N ASP A 130 -0.30 -3.38 -15.56
CA ASP A 130 -1.33 -4.01 -16.38
C ASP A 130 -1.85 -3.10 -17.52
N ARG A 131 -1.58 -1.79 -17.41
CA ARG A 131 -2.01 -0.80 -18.40
C ARG A 131 -0.93 -0.47 -19.45
N CYS A 132 0.28 -0.96 -19.25
CA CYS A 132 1.38 -0.69 -20.16
C CYS A 132 1.35 -1.67 -21.35
N PRO A 133 1.11 -1.19 -22.59
CA PRO A 133 1.00 -2.07 -23.76
C PRO A 133 2.36 -2.61 -24.23
N THR A 134 3.46 -2.00 -23.79
CA THR A 134 4.83 -2.40 -24.13
C THR A 134 5.55 -3.05 -22.95
N GLU A 135 4.85 -3.28 -21.84
CA GLU A 135 5.44 -3.85 -20.61
C GLU A 135 6.67 -3.09 -20.11
N ALA A 136 6.73 -1.77 -20.40
CA ALA A 136 7.83 -0.91 -20.00
C ALA A 136 7.87 -0.62 -18.50
N LEU A 137 6.84 -1.01 -17.74
CA LEU A 137 6.73 -0.77 -16.29
C LEU A 137 6.93 -2.07 -15.52
N LEU A 138 7.81 -2.00 -14.53
CA LEU A 138 8.13 -3.12 -13.65
C LEU A 138 8.07 -2.65 -12.19
N LEU A 139 7.62 -3.51 -11.29
CA LEU A 139 7.81 -3.30 -9.85
C LEU A 139 9.22 -3.75 -9.46
N GLN A 140 9.91 -2.90 -8.75
CA GLN A 140 11.23 -3.20 -8.20
C GLN A 140 11.22 -2.95 -6.68
N PRO A 141 11.98 -3.72 -5.92
CA PRO A 141 12.17 -3.43 -4.51
C PRO A 141 12.67 -1.99 -4.31
N LEU A 142 12.17 -1.32 -3.30
CA LEU A 142 12.63 0.02 -2.96
C LEU A 142 14.13 -0.04 -2.64
N PRO A 143 14.99 0.63 -3.41
CA PRO A 143 16.42 0.59 -3.16
C PRO A 143 16.74 1.21 -1.80
N VAL A 144 17.57 0.52 -1.04
CA VAL A 144 18.02 1.02 0.27
C VAL A 144 18.91 2.25 0.04
N THR A 145 18.44 3.40 0.47
CA THR A 145 19.19 4.66 0.48
C THR A 145 19.51 5.06 1.92
N VAL A 146 20.38 6.06 2.10
CA VAL A 146 20.72 6.56 3.44
C VAL A 146 19.49 7.08 4.18
N GLN A 147 18.48 7.61 3.45
CA GLN A 147 17.23 8.11 4.03
C GLN A 147 16.29 6.99 4.49
N HIS A 148 16.37 5.82 3.88
CA HIS A 148 15.50 4.67 4.16
C HIS A 148 16.26 3.50 4.79
N TRP A 149 17.52 3.72 5.17
CA TRP A 149 18.32 2.68 5.78
C TRP A 149 17.91 2.46 7.24
N VAL A 150 17.46 1.26 7.53
CA VAL A 150 17.14 0.84 8.90
C VAL A 150 18.23 -0.13 9.35
N TRP A 151 18.89 0.20 10.45
CA TRP A 151 19.85 -0.72 11.06
C TRP A 151 19.09 -1.97 11.57
N PRO A 152 19.36 -3.16 11.04
CA PRO A 152 18.75 -4.36 11.59
C PRO A 152 19.17 -4.52 13.05
N LYS A 153 18.19 -4.60 13.95
CA LYS A 153 18.47 -4.84 15.37
C LYS A 153 19.18 -6.20 15.48
N PRO A 154 20.37 -6.27 16.13
CA PRO A 154 21.06 -7.54 16.32
C PRO A 154 20.12 -8.55 17.00
N ALA A 155 19.98 -9.72 16.40
CA ALA A 155 19.31 -10.84 17.08
C ALA A 155 20.16 -11.19 18.29
N VAL A 156 19.66 -10.95 19.50
CA VAL A 156 20.29 -11.42 20.73
C VAL A 156 20.14 -12.95 20.71
N ALA A 157 21.23 -13.65 20.42
CA ALA A 157 21.24 -15.10 20.59
C ALA A 157 20.88 -15.42 22.06
N PRO A 158 19.95 -16.36 22.33
CA PRO A 158 19.66 -16.75 23.70
C PRO A 158 20.97 -17.24 24.34
N VAL A 159 21.40 -16.56 25.39
CA VAL A 159 22.54 -17.03 26.20
C VAL A 159 22.10 -18.36 26.79
N ALA A 160 22.69 -19.45 26.30
CA ALA A 160 22.53 -20.77 26.94
C ALA A 160 23.12 -20.63 28.34
N LEU A 161 22.25 -20.59 29.35
CA LEU A 161 22.68 -20.78 30.75
C LEU A 161 23.22 -22.18 30.84
N ALA A 162 24.53 -22.29 30.88
CA ALA A 162 25.19 -23.55 31.25
C ALA A 162 24.77 -23.91 32.68
N ALA A 163 24.14 -25.08 32.83
CA ALA A 163 23.76 -25.65 34.10
C ALA A 163 24.98 -26.24 34.80
#